data_cb589cc654b5dd9166a91bb32917d07a
#
_entry.id   cb589cc654b5dd9166a91bb32917d07a
#
_cell.length_a   1.000
_cell.length_b   1.000
_cell.length_c   1.000
_cell.angle_alpha   90.00
_cell.angle_beta   90.00
_cell.angle_gamma   90.00
#
_symmetry.space_group_name_H-M   'P 1'
#
loop_
_entity.id
_entity.type
_entity.pdbx_description
1 polymer ?
#
loop_
_entity_poly.entity_id
_entity_poly.type
_entity_poly.pdbx_seq_one_letter_code
_entity_poly.pdbx_strand_id
1 'polypeptide(L)'
;MQYETKGGGHFNVNPDTVMIQKKDGEEVKIKLLGEDTPHQACNGKPDFDTDELNQCCCAPETFLGRFSPASDVYSIGMLLAYMVLGGYPYKIDESMSKGEIQKVVKETEPQLKVSESLDLLIFKAIDKKAGKRFKDAEVMGFSLMDYLGMERPKRFSCFDDATDKISDVCNKDNDNTKKNMQDTLRTVQETHVDVDMSVRVGDGFKAVAGMEDIKKKLRRDFVDIVSHRELAKEFGIMPSNMLFYGAPGTGKTYISMKLAEECGFDFCSVKPSDLGSIWLHGSQGLIKELFQKAEAKAKKNKKGCILLIDEFDALCGARDAKGNEHQADEVAEWLTQLNDCVEKNVFVIGTTNCIDRIDRAVIRHGRIDQILYVGLPDLDCRKQLFEIELSKRPHEADIDMEELAQITDGYTSSDISYMVKETARNAFEASLLMEGNSVVKINESMLRDVVKATKPSVTRDEVHKYERMRDEFVKRSNAERPRIGFVA
;
A
#
# COMPACT_ATOMS: atom_id res chain seq x y z
N MET A 1 -20.36 -6.03 2.28
CA MET A 1 -19.13 -5.43 1.77
C MET A 1 -18.74 -4.09 2.44
N GLN A 2 -19.43 -3.63 3.46
CA GLN A 2 -19.02 -2.46 4.26
C GLN A 2 -18.08 -2.80 5.44
N TYR A 3 -17.78 -4.07 5.64
CA TYR A 3 -17.14 -4.59 6.87
C TYR A 3 -15.62 -4.73 6.82
N GLU A 4 -14.99 -4.65 5.62
CA GLU A 4 -13.56 -4.95 5.47
C GLU A 4 -12.59 -3.80 5.74
N THR A 5 -13.06 -2.58 5.99
CA THR A 5 -12.19 -1.38 6.08
C THR A 5 -11.39 -1.25 7.38
N LYS A 6 -11.55 -2.17 8.37
CA LYS A 6 -10.85 -2.08 9.67
C LYS A 6 -10.36 -3.42 10.23
N GLY A 7 -10.16 -4.45 9.39
CA GLY A 7 -9.73 -5.76 9.87
C GLY A 7 -10.82 -6.57 10.57
N GLY A 8 -12.09 -6.16 10.43
CA GLY A 8 -13.25 -6.92 10.87
C GLY A 8 -13.76 -7.86 9.77
N GLY A 9 -14.48 -8.91 10.15
CA GLY A 9 -15.13 -9.87 9.25
C GLY A 9 -16.46 -10.36 9.83
N HIS A 10 -17.23 -11.11 9.04
CA HIS A 10 -18.47 -11.71 9.52
C HIS A 10 -18.22 -12.96 10.36
N PHE A 11 -17.17 -13.71 9.99
CA PHE A 11 -16.63 -14.94 10.61
C PHE A 11 -17.62 -16.10 10.77
N ASN A 12 -18.87 -15.95 10.31
CA ASN A 12 -19.91 -16.97 10.35
C ASN A 12 -20.74 -17.02 9.05
N VAL A 13 -20.09 -17.02 7.89
CA VAL A 13 -20.76 -17.16 6.59
C VAL A 13 -21.00 -18.65 6.33
N ASN A 14 -22.27 -19.07 6.27
CA ASN A 14 -22.68 -20.45 6.09
C ASN A 14 -24.11 -20.53 5.51
N PRO A 15 -24.63 -21.71 5.13
CA PRO A 15 -25.98 -21.83 4.56
C PRO A 15 -27.10 -21.28 5.43
N ASP A 16 -26.98 -21.29 6.76
CA ASP A 16 -28.00 -20.84 7.69
C ASP A 16 -28.02 -19.32 7.88
N THR A 17 -26.88 -18.66 7.63
CA THR A 17 -26.71 -17.21 7.78
C THR A 17 -26.88 -16.43 6.48
N VAL A 18 -27.05 -17.10 5.33
CA VAL A 18 -27.25 -16.46 4.03
C VAL A 18 -28.67 -16.65 3.56
N MET A 19 -29.46 -15.55 3.50
CA MET A 19 -30.80 -15.54 2.94
C MET A 19 -30.78 -15.03 1.50
N ILE A 20 -31.42 -15.78 0.61
CA ILE A 20 -31.59 -15.40 -0.81
C ILE A 20 -33.09 -15.14 -1.03
N GLN A 21 -33.42 -13.90 -1.39
CA GLN A 21 -34.78 -13.53 -1.78
C GLN A 21 -34.83 -13.28 -3.29
N LYS A 22 -35.63 -14.08 -3.98
CA LYS A 22 -35.92 -13.92 -5.40
C LYS A 22 -37.41 -13.76 -5.59
N LYS A 23 -37.81 -12.66 -6.21
CA LYS A 23 -39.18 -12.46 -6.72
C LYS A 23 -39.14 -12.48 -8.24
N ASP A 24 -40.21 -12.99 -8.87
CA ASP A 24 -40.30 -13.04 -10.31
C ASP A 24 -40.17 -11.64 -10.94
N GLY A 25 -39.16 -11.41 -11.77
CA GLY A 25 -38.89 -10.15 -12.44
C GLY A 25 -38.06 -9.11 -11.64
N GLU A 26 -37.70 -9.41 -10.39
CA GLU A 26 -36.83 -8.54 -9.58
C GLU A 26 -35.37 -9.09 -9.48
N GLU A 27 -34.43 -8.19 -9.17
CA GLU A 27 -33.07 -8.59 -8.84
C GLU A 27 -33.04 -9.49 -7.59
N VAL A 28 -32.15 -10.48 -7.60
CA VAL A 28 -31.92 -11.34 -6.45
C VAL A 28 -31.31 -10.52 -5.32
N LYS A 29 -31.99 -10.52 -4.16
CA LYS A 29 -31.48 -9.87 -2.93
C LYS A 29 -30.86 -10.91 -2.03
N ILE A 30 -29.63 -10.67 -1.62
CA ILE A 30 -28.91 -11.51 -0.65
C ILE A 30 -28.78 -10.73 0.66
N LYS A 31 -29.15 -11.36 1.75
CA LYS A 31 -29.00 -10.80 3.10
C LYS A 31 -28.22 -11.78 3.97
N LEU A 32 -27.18 -11.30 4.61
CA LEU A 32 -26.49 -12.02 5.69
C LEU A 32 -27.25 -11.80 7.00
N LEU A 33 -27.51 -12.87 7.71
CA LEU A 33 -28.08 -12.86 9.07
C LEU A 33 -26.91 -12.77 10.05
N GLY A 34 -27.03 -11.89 11.02
CA GLY A 34 -26.03 -11.66 12.05
C GLY A 34 -26.17 -10.26 12.63
N GLU A 35 -25.32 -9.88 13.55
CA GLU A 35 -25.30 -8.54 14.12
C GLU A 35 -24.91 -7.50 13.06
N ASP A 36 -25.50 -6.31 13.15
CA ASP A 36 -25.28 -5.20 12.20
C ASP A 36 -23.86 -4.60 12.27
N THR A 37 -23.00 -5.10 13.18
CA THR A 37 -21.62 -4.66 13.36
C THR A 37 -20.64 -5.77 13.00
N PRO A 38 -19.55 -5.45 12.26
CA PRO A 38 -18.51 -6.42 11.98
C PRO A 38 -17.83 -6.84 13.27
N HIS A 39 -17.64 -8.14 13.43
CA HIS A 39 -16.85 -8.68 14.51
C HIS A 39 -15.38 -8.25 14.36
N GLN A 40 -14.76 -7.80 15.44
CA GLN A 40 -13.34 -7.45 15.45
C GLN A 40 -12.55 -8.56 16.14
N ALA A 41 -11.52 -9.04 15.48
CA ALA A 41 -10.55 -9.93 16.10
C ALA A 41 -9.48 -9.09 16.82
N CYS A 42 -9.64 -8.88 18.12
CA CYS A 42 -8.60 -8.24 18.94
C CYS A 42 -7.47 -9.25 19.19
N ASN A 43 -6.27 -8.97 18.66
CA ASN A 43 -5.12 -9.89 18.72
C ASN A 43 -5.39 -11.30 18.14
N GLY A 44 -6.21 -11.35 17.08
CA GLY A 44 -6.59 -12.62 16.43
C GLY A 44 -7.61 -13.46 17.21
N LYS A 45 -8.18 -12.95 18.29
CA LYS A 45 -9.28 -13.61 19.03
C LYS A 45 -10.60 -12.90 18.71
N PRO A 46 -11.68 -13.66 18.45
CA PRO A 46 -12.99 -13.09 18.19
C PRO A 46 -13.58 -12.47 19.47
N ASP A 47 -14.47 -11.52 19.28
CA ASP A 47 -15.27 -10.88 20.33
C ASP A 47 -16.62 -11.57 20.57
N PHE A 48 -16.81 -12.79 20.06
CA PHE A 48 -18.04 -13.56 20.11
C PHE A 48 -17.76 -15.04 20.49
N ASP A 49 -18.81 -15.79 20.85
CA ASP A 49 -18.71 -17.21 21.19
C ASP A 49 -18.48 -18.06 19.92
N THR A 50 -17.35 -18.73 19.87
CA THR A 50 -16.96 -19.58 18.73
C THR A 50 -17.68 -20.93 18.69
N ASP A 51 -18.39 -21.31 19.76
CA ASP A 51 -19.11 -22.59 19.79
C ASP A 51 -20.46 -22.50 19.04
N GLU A 52 -20.94 -21.29 18.77
CA GLU A 52 -22.15 -21.03 17.96
C GLU A 52 -21.88 -21.05 16.45
N LEU A 53 -20.62 -21.17 16.02
CA LEU A 53 -20.27 -21.17 14.59
C LEU A 53 -20.64 -22.49 13.92
N ASN A 54 -21.13 -22.43 12.67
CA ASN A 54 -21.26 -23.62 11.83
C ASN A 54 -19.88 -24.16 11.47
N GLN A 55 -19.49 -25.23 12.14
CA GLN A 55 -18.14 -25.80 12.07
C GLN A 55 -17.79 -26.33 10.66
N CYS A 56 -18.79 -26.71 9.85
CA CYS A 56 -18.58 -27.21 8.49
C CYS A 56 -18.06 -26.13 7.51
N CYS A 57 -18.33 -24.86 7.79
CA CYS A 57 -17.87 -23.72 6.98
C CYS A 57 -16.67 -23.00 7.58
N CYS A 58 -16.21 -23.41 8.77
CA CYS A 58 -15.11 -22.76 9.46
C CYS A 58 -13.76 -23.06 8.82
N ALA A 59 -12.95 -22.03 8.68
CA ALA A 59 -11.57 -22.15 8.19
C ALA A 59 -10.69 -22.92 9.18
N PRO A 60 -9.65 -23.66 8.72
CA PRO A 60 -8.80 -24.46 9.61
C PRO A 60 -8.14 -23.67 10.75
N GLU A 61 -7.77 -22.42 10.52
CA GLU A 61 -7.16 -21.53 11.51
C GLU A 61 -8.13 -21.07 12.59
N THR A 62 -9.44 -21.04 12.31
CA THR A 62 -10.46 -20.61 13.29
C THR A 62 -10.62 -21.62 14.41
N PHE A 63 -10.35 -22.90 14.14
CA PHE A 63 -10.29 -23.94 15.18
C PHE A 63 -9.16 -23.70 16.19
N LEU A 64 -8.17 -22.89 15.84
CA LEU A 64 -7.08 -22.46 16.72
C LEU A 64 -7.35 -21.07 17.34
N GLY A 65 -8.57 -20.55 17.18
CA GLY A 65 -8.97 -19.23 17.66
C GLY A 65 -8.35 -18.06 16.89
N ARG A 66 -7.91 -18.28 15.63
CA ARG A 66 -7.33 -17.24 14.75
C ARG A 66 -8.33 -16.88 13.68
N PHE A 67 -8.73 -15.60 13.63
CA PHE A 67 -9.70 -15.07 12.70
C PHE A 67 -9.10 -13.94 11.86
N SER A 68 -9.43 -13.92 10.57
CA SER A 68 -8.95 -12.91 9.63
C SER A 68 -9.93 -12.79 8.45
N PRO A 69 -9.86 -11.74 7.60
CA PRO A 69 -10.67 -11.66 6.38
C PRO A 69 -10.53 -12.87 5.46
N ALA A 70 -9.37 -13.53 5.46
CA ALA A 70 -9.17 -14.79 4.72
C ALA A 70 -9.96 -15.97 5.30
N SER A 71 -10.44 -15.88 6.54
CA SER A 71 -11.33 -16.89 7.13
C SER A 71 -12.75 -16.79 6.55
N ASP A 72 -13.23 -15.56 6.29
CA ASP A 72 -14.50 -15.33 5.57
C ASP A 72 -14.42 -15.83 4.12
N VAL A 73 -13.30 -15.61 3.44
CA VAL A 73 -13.06 -16.16 2.09
C VAL A 73 -13.21 -17.68 2.06
N TYR A 74 -12.67 -18.37 3.07
CA TYR A 74 -12.83 -19.83 3.19
C TYR A 74 -14.30 -20.21 3.37
N SER A 75 -15.00 -19.54 4.27
CA SER A 75 -16.42 -19.80 4.54
C SER A 75 -17.30 -19.53 3.31
N ILE A 76 -17.04 -18.46 2.55
CA ILE A 76 -17.69 -18.16 1.28
C ILE A 76 -17.38 -19.24 0.23
N GLY A 77 -16.13 -19.72 0.16
CA GLY A 77 -15.72 -20.80 -0.72
C GLY A 77 -16.44 -22.13 -0.40
N MET A 78 -16.59 -22.46 0.90
CA MET A 78 -17.34 -23.62 1.35
C MET A 78 -18.84 -23.51 1.04
N LEU A 79 -19.42 -22.33 1.24
CA LEU A 79 -20.81 -22.03 0.87
C LEU A 79 -21.04 -22.16 -0.64
N LEU A 80 -20.13 -21.61 -1.45
CA LEU A 80 -20.18 -21.71 -2.91
C LEU A 80 -20.10 -23.17 -3.37
N ALA A 81 -19.19 -23.95 -2.79
CA ALA A 81 -19.09 -25.38 -3.05
C ALA A 81 -20.39 -26.11 -2.67
N TYR A 82 -20.95 -25.82 -1.50
CA TYR A 82 -22.21 -26.39 -1.04
C TYR A 82 -23.36 -26.08 -2.00
N MET A 83 -23.48 -24.86 -2.47
CA MET A 83 -24.52 -24.45 -3.43
C MET A 83 -24.41 -25.18 -4.76
N VAL A 84 -23.21 -25.42 -5.24
CA VAL A 84 -22.97 -26.01 -6.59
C VAL A 84 -23.01 -27.52 -6.53
N LEU A 85 -22.54 -28.17 -5.46
CA LEU A 85 -22.49 -29.61 -5.32
C LEU A 85 -23.77 -30.19 -4.66
N GLY A 86 -24.57 -29.36 -3.99
CA GLY A 86 -25.65 -29.81 -3.11
C GLY A 86 -25.16 -30.44 -1.81
N GLY A 87 -23.92 -30.14 -1.39
CA GLY A 87 -23.28 -30.65 -0.17
C GLY A 87 -21.86 -30.10 0.00
N TYR A 88 -21.24 -30.39 1.14
CA TYR A 88 -19.87 -29.92 1.40
C TYR A 88 -18.83 -30.62 0.52
N PRO A 89 -17.73 -29.93 0.12
CA PRO A 89 -16.68 -30.51 -0.72
C PRO A 89 -15.81 -31.55 0.01
N TYR A 90 -15.96 -31.67 1.32
CA TYR A 90 -15.38 -32.71 2.16
C TYR A 90 -16.45 -33.67 2.61
N LYS A 91 -16.07 -34.87 3.05
CA LYS A 91 -17.01 -35.83 3.68
C LYS A 91 -17.30 -35.43 5.12
N ILE A 92 -17.99 -34.33 5.29
CA ILE A 92 -18.40 -33.76 6.58
C ILE A 92 -19.90 -33.44 6.56
N ASP A 93 -20.51 -33.46 7.72
CA ASP A 93 -21.89 -33.07 7.96
C ASP A 93 -22.03 -32.40 9.32
N GLU A 94 -23.17 -31.80 9.57
CA GLU A 94 -23.45 -31.01 10.78
C GLU A 94 -23.59 -31.87 12.05
N SER A 95 -23.71 -33.20 11.93
CA SER A 95 -23.75 -34.14 13.07
C SER A 95 -22.37 -34.46 13.63
N MET A 96 -21.31 -34.12 12.90
CA MET A 96 -19.93 -34.41 13.28
C MET A 96 -19.42 -33.39 14.33
N SER A 97 -18.64 -33.91 15.27
CA SER A 97 -17.98 -33.05 16.25
C SER A 97 -16.90 -32.16 15.62
N LYS A 98 -16.62 -31.02 16.26
CA LYS A 98 -15.55 -30.08 15.86
C LYS A 98 -14.20 -30.75 15.57
N GLY A 99 -13.84 -31.74 16.41
CA GLY A 99 -12.59 -32.48 16.26
C GLY A 99 -12.59 -33.43 15.05
N GLU A 100 -13.71 -34.04 14.72
CA GLU A 100 -13.86 -34.93 13.56
C GLU A 100 -13.82 -34.09 12.26
N ILE A 101 -14.54 -32.96 12.20
CA ILE A 101 -14.52 -32.05 11.05
C ILE A 101 -13.08 -31.54 10.81
N GLN A 102 -12.41 -31.08 11.86
CA GLN A 102 -11.04 -30.62 11.79
C GLN A 102 -10.08 -31.68 11.25
N LYS A 103 -10.23 -32.92 11.69
CA LYS A 103 -9.42 -34.04 11.23
C LYS A 103 -9.67 -34.33 9.75
N VAL A 104 -10.92 -34.38 9.30
CA VAL A 104 -11.27 -34.64 7.90
C VAL A 104 -10.73 -33.53 7.00
N VAL A 105 -10.96 -32.24 7.33
CA VAL A 105 -10.46 -31.12 6.55
C VAL A 105 -8.94 -31.10 6.48
N LYS A 106 -8.24 -31.49 7.56
CA LYS A 106 -6.77 -31.54 7.59
C LYS A 106 -6.20 -32.68 6.75
N GLU A 107 -6.81 -33.87 6.80
CA GLU A 107 -6.26 -35.12 6.26
C GLU A 107 -6.75 -35.44 4.84
N THR A 108 -7.86 -34.84 4.39
CA THR A 108 -8.44 -35.13 3.06
C THR A 108 -8.36 -33.93 2.13
N GLU A 109 -8.45 -34.19 0.83
CA GLU A 109 -8.58 -33.14 -0.19
C GLU A 109 -10.04 -32.93 -0.56
N PRO A 110 -10.46 -31.67 -0.85
CA PRO A 110 -11.83 -31.37 -1.24
C PRO A 110 -12.18 -32.02 -2.59
N GLN A 111 -13.41 -32.53 -2.70
CA GLN A 111 -13.90 -33.16 -3.93
C GLN A 111 -14.82 -32.18 -4.66
N LEU A 112 -14.34 -31.63 -5.78
CA LEU A 112 -15.08 -30.74 -6.67
C LEU A 112 -15.14 -31.38 -8.07
N LYS A 113 -16.28 -31.32 -8.73
CA LYS A 113 -16.48 -31.81 -10.10
C LYS A 113 -17.63 -31.05 -10.76
N VAL A 114 -17.48 -29.75 -10.91
CA VAL A 114 -18.51 -28.90 -11.51
C VAL A 114 -18.05 -28.38 -12.88
N SER A 115 -17.00 -27.59 -12.88
CA SER A 115 -16.29 -27.11 -14.07
C SER A 115 -14.87 -26.77 -13.67
N GLU A 116 -13.92 -26.94 -14.60
CA GLU A 116 -12.51 -26.74 -14.31
C GLU A 116 -12.21 -25.33 -13.75
N SER A 117 -12.82 -24.30 -14.34
CA SER A 117 -12.60 -22.91 -13.94
C SER A 117 -13.24 -22.56 -12.59
N LEU A 118 -14.46 -23.04 -12.31
CA LEU A 118 -15.15 -22.80 -11.05
C LEU A 118 -14.51 -23.59 -9.91
N ASP A 119 -14.10 -24.84 -10.19
CA ASP A 119 -13.39 -25.68 -9.24
C ASP A 119 -12.09 -25.03 -8.79
N LEU A 120 -11.34 -24.40 -9.71
CA LEU A 120 -10.11 -23.66 -9.37
C LEU A 120 -10.36 -22.46 -8.46
N LEU A 121 -11.44 -21.70 -8.70
CA LEU A 121 -11.83 -20.58 -7.82
C LEU A 121 -12.18 -21.08 -6.41
N ILE A 122 -12.97 -22.16 -6.35
CA ILE A 122 -13.36 -22.75 -5.06
C ILE A 122 -12.14 -23.35 -4.36
N PHE A 123 -11.28 -24.10 -5.04
CA PHE A 123 -10.05 -24.66 -4.46
C PHE A 123 -9.16 -23.58 -3.86
N LYS A 124 -9.01 -22.45 -4.57
CA LYS A 124 -8.25 -21.30 -4.05
C LYS A 124 -8.90 -20.70 -2.82
N ALA A 125 -10.23 -20.56 -2.81
CA ALA A 125 -10.94 -19.98 -1.66
C ALA A 125 -10.84 -20.87 -0.41
N ILE A 126 -10.92 -22.22 -0.57
CA ILE A 126 -10.89 -23.19 0.53
C ILE A 126 -9.50 -23.80 0.77
N ASP A 127 -8.42 -23.16 0.32
CA ASP A 127 -7.06 -23.63 0.64
C ASP A 127 -6.86 -23.70 2.16
N LYS A 128 -6.21 -24.79 2.62
CA LYS A 128 -5.94 -25.03 4.04
C LYS A 128 -5.08 -23.93 4.68
N LYS A 129 -4.27 -23.24 3.88
CA LYS A 129 -3.40 -22.13 4.30
C LYS A 129 -4.07 -20.80 3.93
N ALA A 130 -4.42 -20.00 4.94
CA ALA A 130 -5.06 -18.69 4.75
C ALA A 130 -4.34 -17.78 3.73
N GLY A 131 -3.01 -17.76 3.76
CA GLY A 131 -2.19 -16.95 2.84
C GLY A 131 -2.18 -17.40 1.37
N LYS A 132 -2.80 -18.56 1.05
CA LYS A 132 -2.96 -19.03 -0.35
C LYS A 132 -4.34 -18.72 -0.92
N ARG A 133 -5.26 -18.24 -0.10
CA ARG A 133 -6.61 -17.85 -0.49
C ARG A 133 -6.61 -16.50 -1.20
N PHE A 134 -7.79 -16.06 -1.63
CA PHE A 134 -7.99 -14.66 -1.98
C PHE A 134 -7.73 -13.78 -0.76
N LYS A 135 -7.22 -12.58 -0.97
CA LYS A 135 -6.88 -11.63 0.09
C LYS A 135 -8.07 -11.31 0.98
N ASP A 136 -9.22 -11.13 0.34
CA ASP A 136 -10.49 -10.75 0.94
C ASP A 136 -11.66 -11.22 0.07
N ALA A 137 -12.89 -11.05 0.55
CA ALA A 137 -14.09 -11.43 -0.16
C ALA A 137 -14.35 -10.58 -1.41
N GLU A 138 -13.82 -9.37 -1.47
CA GLU A 138 -13.95 -8.47 -2.63
C GLU A 138 -13.17 -9.00 -3.82
N VAL A 139 -11.89 -9.36 -3.61
CA VAL A 139 -11.03 -9.96 -4.64
C VAL A 139 -11.61 -11.28 -5.15
N MET A 140 -12.17 -12.10 -4.25
CA MET A 140 -12.87 -13.32 -4.64
C MET A 140 -14.13 -13.00 -5.47
N GLY A 141 -14.88 -11.97 -5.07
CA GLY A 141 -16.07 -11.51 -5.79
C GLY A 141 -15.77 -11.07 -7.22
N PHE A 142 -14.69 -10.32 -7.43
CA PHE A 142 -14.26 -9.93 -8.78
C PHE A 142 -13.89 -11.15 -9.65
N SER A 143 -13.19 -12.11 -9.08
CA SER A 143 -12.85 -13.34 -9.81
C SER A 143 -14.10 -14.16 -10.19
N LEU A 144 -15.14 -14.14 -9.36
CA LEU A 144 -16.44 -14.76 -9.67
C LEU A 144 -17.20 -13.96 -10.73
N MET A 145 -17.16 -12.63 -10.69
CA MET A 145 -17.78 -11.77 -11.73
C MET A 145 -17.13 -12.03 -13.10
N ASP A 146 -15.79 -12.10 -13.14
CA ASP A 146 -15.06 -12.43 -14.36
C ASP A 146 -15.45 -13.81 -14.90
N TYR A 147 -15.56 -14.81 -14.03
CA TYR A 147 -16.04 -16.15 -14.40
C TYR A 147 -17.46 -16.14 -14.99
N LEU A 148 -18.35 -15.31 -14.43
CA LEU A 148 -19.73 -15.17 -14.87
C LEU A 148 -19.91 -14.23 -16.06
N GLY A 149 -18.86 -13.56 -16.54
CA GLY A 149 -18.93 -12.56 -17.61
C GLY A 149 -19.69 -11.29 -17.19
N MET A 150 -19.71 -10.97 -15.90
CA MET A 150 -20.39 -9.80 -15.34
C MET A 150 -19.46 -8.58 -15.32
N GLU A 151 -19.99 -7.41 -15.70
CA GLU A 151 -19.24 -6.16 -15.59
C GLU A 151 -19.00 -5.79 -14.11
N ARG A 152 -17.76 -5.39 -13.80
CA ARG A 152 -17.42 -4.89 -12.46
C ARG A 152 -18.09 -3.56 -12.19
N PRO A 153 -18.54 -3.29 -10.96
CA PRO A 153 -19.13 -2.01 -10.60
C PRO A 153 -18.13 -0.86 -10.78
N LYS A 154 -18.50 0.18 -11.50
CA LYS A 154 -17.65 1.37 -11.79
C LYS A 154 -17.05 2.07 -10.55
N ARG A 155 -17.50 1.74 -9.35
CA ARG A 155 -17.02 2.31 -8.08
C ARG A 155 -15.64 1.79 -7.66
N PHE A 156 -15.12 0.76 -8.32
CA PHE A 156 -13.90 0.04 -7.97
C PHE A 156 -12.85 0.05 -9.08
N SER A 157 -12.90 1.01 -10.00
CA SER A 157 -12.02 1.12 -11.18
C SER A 157 -10.54 1.43 -10.88
N CYS A 158 -10.10 1.35 -9.63
CA CYS A 158 -8.69 1.55 -9.30
C CYS A 158 -7.84 0.28 -9.43
N PHE A 159 -8.40 -0.87 -9.88
CA PHE A 159 -7.71 -2.16 -9.93
C PHE A 159 -7.78 -2.87 -11.29
N ASP A 160 -7.98 -2.12 -12.38
CA ASP A 160 -8.41 -2.65 -13.69
C ASP A 160 -7.36 -3.39 -14.54
N ASP A 161 -6.13 -3.67 -14.10
CA ASP A 161 -5.12 -4.21 -15.02
C ASP A 161 -4.67 -5.67 -14.81
N ALA A 162 -5.24 -6.41 -13.86
CA ALA A 162 -4.75 -7.77 -13.55
C ALA A 162 -5.46 -8.92 -14.30
N THR A 163 -6.54 -8.67 -15.07
CA THR A 163 -7.46 -9.71 -15.55
C THR A 163 -7.43 -10.02 -17.04
N ASP A 164 -6.73 -9.24 -17.87
CA ASP A 164 -6.68 -9.48 -19.32
C ASP A 164 -5.96 -10.79 -19.74
N LYS A 165 -5.34 -11.51 -18.80
CA LYS A 165 -4.62 -12.76 -19.11
C LYS A 165 -5.40 -14.04 -18.85
N ILE A 166 -6.56 -13.99 -18.20
CA ILE A 166 -7.37 -15.19 -17.91
C ILE A 166 -8.33 -15.51 -19.06
N SER A 167 -8.78 -14.51 -19.83
CA SER A 167 -9.67 -14.70 -20.98
C SER A 167 -9.01 -15.42 -22.16
N ASP A 168 -7.68 -15.32 -22.31
CA ASP A 168 -6.97 -15.97 -23.42
C ASP A 168 -6.69 -17.46 -23.22
N VAL A 169 -6.82 -17.97 -21.99
CA VAL A 169 -6.56 -19.38 -21.65
C VAL A 169 -7.79 -20.26 -21.90
N CYS A 170 -9.00 -19.70 -21.87
CA CYS A 170 -10.25 -20.46 -22.01
C CYS A 170 -10.62 -20.85 -23.46
N ASN A 171 -9.90 -20.39 -24.50
CA ASN A 171 -10.31 -20.56 -25.90
C ASN A 171 -9.40 -21.44 -26.77
N LYS A 172 -8.51 -22.24 -26.21
CA LYS A 172 -7.72 -23.19 -27.04
C LYS A 172 -7.77 -24.60 -26.46
N ASP A 173 -8.51 -25.43 -27.21
CA ASP A 173 -8.60 -26.87 -27.02
C ASP A 173 -7.30 -27.61 -27.38
N ASN A 174 -7.04 -28.64 -26.57
CA ASN A 174 -6.39 -29.92 -26.87
C ASN A 174 -4.88 -30.15 -26.69
N ASP A 175 -4.64 -31.20 -25.94
CA ASP A 175 -3.56 -32.22 -25.94
C ASP A 175 -2.12 -31.92 -25.55
N ASN A 176 -1.74 -30.70 -25.20
CA ASN A 176 -0.44 -30.44 -24.55
C ASN A 176 -0.55 -30.10 -23.05
N THR A 177 -1.72 -30.33 -22.46
CA THR A 177 -2.18 -29.73 -21.18
C THR A 177 -1.46 -30.27 -19.96
N LYS A 178 -0.98 -31.51 -19.96
CA LYS A 178 -0.37 -32.09 -18.74
C LYS A 178 1.07 -31.62 -18.47
N LYS A 179 1.83 -31.31 -19.51
CA LYS A 179 3.20 -30.81 -19.35
C LYS A 179 3.23 -29.29 -19.08
N ASN A 180 2.33 -28.55 -19.77
CA ASN A 180 2.12 -27.14 -19.50
C ASN A 180 1.46 -26.87 -18.15
N MET A 181 0.67 -27.81 -17.62
CA MET A 181 0.00 -27.72 -16.33
C MET A 181 0.99 -27.74 -15.13
N GLN A 182 2.07 -28.52 -15.22
CA GLN A 182 3.12 -28.49 -14.22
C GLN A 182 3.98 -27.23 -14.29
N ASP A 183 4.21 -26.70 -15.49
CA ASP A 183 4.93 -25.43 -15.67
C ASP A 183 4.03 -24.23 -15.36
N THR A 184 2.73 -24.28 -15.67
CA THR A 184 1.76 -23.25 -15.30
C THR A 184 1.48 -23.26 -13.78
N LEU A 185 1.43 -24.43 -13.13
CA LEU A 185 1.34 -24.54 -11.67
C LEU A 185 2.62 -24.06 -10.98
N ARG A 186 3.79 -24.21 -11.60
CA ARG A 186 5.04 -23.58 -11.13
C ARG A 186 5.00 -22.06 -11.32
N THR A 187 4.46 -21.55 -12.41
CA THR A 187 4.34 -20.12 -12.69
C THR A 187 3.28 -19.43 -11.80
N VAL A 188 2.22 -20.15 -11.39
CA VAL A 188 1.20 -19.65 -10.44
C VAL A 188 1.67 -19.73 -8.98
N GLN A 189 2.74 -20.50 -8.69
CA GLN A 189 3.39 -20.52 -7.37
C GLN A 189 4.39 -19.39 -7.15
N GLU A 190 4.75 -18.63 -8.19
CA GLU A 190 5.54 -17.43 -8.06
C GLU A 190 4.60 -16.27 -7.70
N THR A 191 4.59 -15.90 -6.44
CA THR A 191 3.93 -14.69 -5.95
C THR A 191 4.54 -13.48 -6.64
N HIS A 192 3.84 -12.93 -7.65
CA HIS A 192 4.30 -11.74 -8.35
C HIS A 192 3.99 -10.49 -7.52
N VAL A 193 4.99 -9.66 -7.33
CA VAL A 193 4.79 -8.29 -6.83
C VAL A 193 4.13 -7.49 -7.95
N ASP A 194 2.82 -7.30 -7.85
CA ASP A 194 2.10 -6.46 -8.80
C ASP A 194 2.16 -5.00 -8.31
N VAL A 195 3.12 -4.26 -8.84
CA VAL A 195 3.36 -2.87 -8.47
C VAL A 195 3.26 -2.02 -9.73
N ASP A 196 2.37 -1.03 -9.70
CA ASP A 196 2.25 -0.08 -10.80
C ASP A 196 3.54 0.73 -10.97
N MET A 197 4.25 0.47 -12.04
CA MET A 197 5.44 1.20 -12.47
C MET A 197 5.12 1.98 -13.72
N SER A 198 4.69 3.22 -13.56
CA SER A 198 4.32 4.10 -14.67
C SER A 198 5.17 5.36 -14.71
N VAL A 199 5.39 5.89 -15.92
CA VAL A 199 6.02 7.21 -16.08
C VAL A 199 5.09 8.25 -15.47
N ARG A 200 5.60 9.02 -14.53
CA ARG A 200 4.86 10.15 -13.97
C ARG A 200 5.07 11.38 -14.84
N VAL A 201 3.96 11.94 -15.32
CA VAL A 201 3.94 13.21 -16.07
C VAL A 201 3.25 14.24 -15.19
N GLY A 202 3.91 15.35 -14.95
CA GLY A 202 3.38 16.43 -14.12
C GLY A 202 4.32 17.65 -14.08
N ASP A 203 4.05 18.57 -13.17
CA ASP A 203 4.78 19.83 -13.05
C ASP A 203 6.09 19.71 -12.26
N GLY A 204 6.47 18.52 -11.84
CA GLY A 204 7.70 18.27 -11.09
C GLY A 204 7.81 19.14 -9.83
N PHE A 205 8.97 19.75 -9.63
CA PHE A 205 9.23 20.61 -8.48
C PHE A 205 8.44 21.93 -8.46
N LYS A 206 7.83 22.34 -9.58
CA LYS A 206 6.96 23.51 -9.62
C LYS A 206 5.68 23.30 -8.79
N ALA A 207 5.22 22.05 -8.67
CA ALA A 207 4.06 21.71 -7.86
C ALA A 207 4.38 21.54 -6.36
N VAL A 208 5.65 21.65 -5.95
CA VAL A 208 6.07 21.53 -4.55
C VAL A 208 6.16 22.93 -3.94
N ALA A 209 5.36 23.20 -2.94
CA ALA A 209 5.44 24.45 -2.17
C ALA A 209 6.73 24.48 -1.35
N GLY A 210 7.43 25.61 -1.34
CA GLY A 210 8.65 25.83 -0.55
C GLY A 210 9.73 24.76 -0.77
N MET A 211 10.39 24.35 0.30
CA MET A 211 11.45 23.33 0.33
C MET A 211 12.63 23.63 -0.61
N GLU A 212 12.96 24.92 -0.81
CA GLU A 212 13.93 25.34 -1.83
C GLU A 212 15.33 24.74 -1.63
N ASP A 213 15.78 24.59 -0.39
CA ASP A 213 17.07 23.97 -0.09
C ASP A 213 17.10 22.48 -0.46
N ILE A 214 16.00 21.77 -0.20
CA ILE A 214 15.86 20.35 -0.59
C ILE A 214 15.81 20.25 -2.11
N LYS A 215 15.00 21.07 -2.79
CA LYS A 215 14.91 21.12 -4.25
C LYS A 215 16.27 21.40 -4.90
N LYS A 216 17.01 22.41 -4.40
CA LYS A 216 18.36 22.74 -4.89
C LYS A 216 19.30 21.54 -4.74
N LYS A 217 19.26 20.89 -3.59
CA LYS A 217 20.10 19.71 -3.33
C LYS A 217 19.70 18.54 -4.23
N LEU A 218 18.41 18.25 -4.41
CA LEU A 218 17.93 17.22 -5.32
C LEU A 218 18.27 17.52 -6.78
N ARG A 219 18.19 18.77 -7.22
CA ARG A 219 18.63 19.15 -8.57
C ARG A 219 20.11 18.86 -8.75
N ARG A 220 20.97 19.39 -7.90
CA ARG A 220 22.42 19.23 -8.00
C ARG A 220 22.86 17.77 -7.92
N ASP A 221 22.34 17.04 -6.92
CA ASP A 221 22.88 15.72 -6.55
C ASP A 221 22.18 14.56 -7.27
N PHE A 222 21.08 14.85 -8.01
CA PHE A 222 20.34 13.83 -8.74
C PHE A 222 19.92 14.29 -10.15
N VAL A 223 19.08 15.34 -10.28
CA VAL A 223 18.47 15.73 -11.58
C VAL A 223 19.55 16.12 -12.61
N ASP A 224 20.52 16.95 -12.21
CA ASP A 224 21.59 17.39 -13.11
C ASP A 224 22.49 16.23 -13.55
N ILE A 225 22.77 15.29 -12.64
CA ILE A 225 23.58 14.10 -12.93
C ILE A 225 22.85 13.18 -13.93
N VAL A 226 21.55 12.90 -13.71
CA VAL A 226 20.80 12.03 -14.62
C VAL A 226 20.48 12.70 -15.96
N SER A 227 20.42 14.03 -15.99
CA SER A 227 20.20 14.80 -17.22
C SER A 227 21.45 14.89 -18.09
N HIS A 228 22.64 14.84 -17.47
CA HIS A 228 23.93 14.99 -18.15
C HIS A 228 24.81 13.74 -17.93
N ARG A 229 24.26 12.55 -18.18
CA ARG A 229 24.89 11.26 -17.85
C ARG A 229 26.28 11.05 -18.44
N GLU A 230 26.48 11.43 -19.69
CA GLU A 230 27.77 11.25 -20.35
C GLU A 230 28.84 12.12 -19.67
N LEU A 231 28.50 13.36 -19.37
CA LEU A 231 29.41 14.27 -18.65
C LEU A 231 29.67 13.75 -17.21
N ALA A 232 28.64 13.30 -16.53
CA ALA A 232 28.78 12.74 -15.17
C ALA A 232 29.71 11.52 -15.13
N LYS A 233 29.67 10.65 -16.16
CA LYS A 233 30.57 9.50 -16.30
C LYS A 233 32.03 9.92 -16.46
N GLU A 234 32.31 10.98 -17.22
CA GLU A 234 33.68 11.51 -17.38
C GLU A 234 34.28 11.96 -16.05
N PHE A 235 33.44 12.48 -15.15
CA PHE A 235 33.84 12.88 -13.80
C PHE A 235 33.74 11.75 -12.76
N GLY A 236 33.29 10.55 -13.15
CA GLY A 236 33.07 9.44 -12.23
C GLY A 236 31.95 9.70 -11.21
N ILE A 237 30.97 10.55 -11.57
CA ILE A 237 29.87 10.92 -10.69
C ILE A 237 28.63 10.08 -11.05
N MET A 238 28.01 9.48 -10.03
CA MET A 238 26.77 8.69 -10.14
C MET A 238 25.71 9.30 -9.24
N PRO A 239 24.41 9.23 -9.63
CA PRO A 239 23.33 9.55 -8.70
C PRO A 239 23.34 8.54 -7.55
N SER A 240 22.78 8.92 -6.42
CA SER A 240 22.74 8.05 -5.23
C SER A 240 21.32 7.78 -4.77
N ASN A 241 21.14 6.66 -4.08
CA ASN A 241 19.90 6.39 -3.33
C ASN A 241 19.77 7.36 -2.17
N MET A 242 18.52 7.63 -1.77
CA MET A 242 18.18 8.67 -0.80
C MET A 242 17.26 8.15 0.31
N LEU A 243 17.36 8.75 1.48
CA LEU A 243 16.43 8.54 2.58
C LEU A 243 15.86 9.89 3.04
N PHE A 244 14.55 10.03 2.96
CA PHE A 244 13.85 11.18 3.51
C PHE A 244 13.31 10.83 4.89
N TYR A 245 13.62 11.66 5.88
CA TYR A 245 13.12 11.47 7.24
C TYR A 245 12.54 12.77 7.80
N GLY A 246 11.68 12.65 8.78
CA GLY A 246 11.03 13.78 9.44
C GLY A 246 9.65 13.41 9.96
N ALA A 247 8.96 14.37 10.52
CA ALA A 247 7.63 14.19 11.09
C ALA A 247 6.62 13.67 10.04
N PRO A 248 5.57 12.95 10.44
CA PRO A 248 4.51 12.55 9.54
C PRO A 248 3.83 13.79 8.94
N GLY A 249 3.32 13.68 7.71
CA GLY A 249 2.59 14.76 7.05
C GLY A 249 3.43 15.91 6.49
N THR A 250 4.77 15.84 6.52
CA THR A 250 5.66 16.90 5.99
C THR A 250 5.89 16.85 4.48
N GLY A 251 5.35 15.85 3.77
CA GLY A 251 5.44 15.76 2.30
C GLY A 251 6.59 14.91 1.76
N LYS A 252 7.20 14.02 2.55
CA LYS A 252 8.30 13.12 2.13
C LYS A 252 7.95 12.30 0.88
N THR A 253 6.85 11.59 0.91
CA THR A 253 6.34 10.78 -0.22
C THR A 253 6.00 11.66 -1.43
N TYR A 254 5.44 12.86 -1.18
CA TYR A 254 5.07 13.79 -2.24
C TYR A 254 6.29 14.32 -3.01
N ILE A 255 7.33 14.79 -2.32
CA ILE A 255 8.54 15.30 -2.99
C ILE A 255 9.28 14.18 -3.75
N SER A 256 9.23 12.92 -3.27
CA SER A 256 9.79 11.77 -3.97
C SER A 256 9.09 11.53 -5.31
N MET A 257 7.76 11.61 -5.32
CA MET A 257 6.97 11.51 -6.55
C MET A 257 7.28 12.65 -7.52
N LYS A 258 7.41 13.88 -7.00
CA LYS A 258 7.72 15.06 -7.82
C LYS A 258 9.15 15.04 -8.38
N LEU A 259 10.10 14.40 -7.71
CA LEU A 259 11.42 14.13 -8.26
C LEU A 259 11.34 13.17 -9.47
N ALA A 260 10.52 12.15 -9.43
CA ALA A 260 10.32 11.27 -10.58
C ALA A 260 9.69 12.00 -11.77
N GLU A 261 8.72 12.89 -11.53
CA GLU A 261 8.13 13.76 -12.55
C GLU A 261 9.17 14.71 -13.16
N GLU A 262 10.01 15.33 -12.33
CA GLU A 262 11.09 16.26 -12.79
C GLU A 262 12.08 15.55 -13.72
N CYS A 263 12.41 14.29 -13.43
CA CYS A 263 13.31 13.48 -14.24
C CYS A 263 12.61 12.77 -15.42
N GLY A 264 11.28 12.69 -15.41
CA GLY A 264 10.48 11.89 -16.36
C GLY A 264 10.81 10.38 -16.27
N PHE A 265 11.00 9.89 -15.04
CA PHE A 265 11.31 8.50 -14.74
C PHE A 265 10.04 7.69 -14.46
N ASP A 266 10.14 6.37 -14.63
CA ASP A 266 9.15 5.49 -14.04
C ASP A 266 9.19 5.61 -12.52
N PHE A 267 8.02 5.51 -11.91
CA PHE A 267 7.87 5.63 -10.48
C PHE A 267 7.03 4.48 -9.95
N CYS A 268 7.50 3.90 -8.87
CA CYS A 268 6.82 2.84 -8.14
C CYS A 268 6.86 3.17 -6.65
N SER A 269 5.73 3.10 -5.99
CA SER A 269 5.64 3.25 -4.53
C SER A 269 5.28 1.92 -3.91
N VAL A 270 6.10 1.48 -2.97
CA VAL A 270 5.95 0.22 -2.25
C VAL A 270 5.83 0.51 -0.76
N LYS A 271 4.84 -0.09 -0.11
CA LYS A 271 4.67 -0.05 1.34
C LYS A 271 4.98 -1.41 1.94
N PRO A 272 5.30 -1.49 3.24
CA PRO A 272 5.47 -2.76 3.94
C PRO A 272 4.27 -3.69 3.78
N SER A 273 3.04 -3.14 3.74
CA SER A 273 1.81 -3.90 3.51
C SER A 273 1.77 -4.60 2.14
N ASP A 274 2.40 -4.01 1.12
CA ASP A 274 2.39 -4.55 -0.25
C ASP A 274 3.36 -5.74 -0.38
N LEU A 275 4.38 -5.77 0.48
CA LEU A 275 5.32 -6.87 0.63
C LEU A 275 4.89 -7.85 1.75
N GLY A 276 4.08 -7.41 2.70
CA GLY A 276 3.84 -8.08 3.98
C GLY A 276 2.80 -9.19 3.98
N SER A 277 1.96 -9.35 2.95
CA SER A 277 1.07 -10.53 2.83
C SER A 277 1.84 -11.84 2.55
N ILE A 278 3.16 -11.76 2.39
CA ILE A 278 4.05 -12.83 1.93
C ILE A 278 5.13 -13.16 2.98
N TRP A 279 5.09 -12.50 4.13
CA TRP A 279 6.06 -12.60 5.23
C TRP A 279 6.28 -14.01 5.79
N LEU A 280 5.51 -14.99 5.39
CA LEU A 280 5.64 -16.32 5.97
C LEU A 280 6.59 -17.27 5.21
N HIS A 281 6.93 -17.04 3.93
CA HIS A 281 7.80 -17.98 3.18
C HIS A 281 8.44 -17.43 1.89
N GLY A 282 9.08 -16.24 1.85
CA GLY A 282 9.83 -15.88 0.64
C GLY A 282 9.99 -14.40 0.29
N SER A 283 10.04 -13.52 1.25
CA SER A 283 10.24 -12.07 1.05
C SER A 283 11.50 -11.70 0.25
N GLN A 284 12.58 -12.47 0.35
CA GLN A 284 13.80 -12.28 -0.46
C GLN A 284 13.53 -12.36 -1.97
N GLY A 285 12.72 -13.35 -2.40
CA GLY A 285 12.35 -13.53 -3.80
C GLY A 285 11.59 -12.34 -4.35
N LEU A 286 10.74 -11.71 -3.55
CA LEU A 286 9.93 -10.56 -3.95
C LEU A 286 10.73 -9.27 -4.02
N ILE A 287 11.64 -9.03 -3.08
CA ILE A 287 12.56 -7.90 -3.13
C ILE A 287 13.36 -7.99 -4.44
N LYS A 288 13.90 -9.16 -4.74
CA LYS A 288 14.63 -9.40 -5.99
C LYS A 288 13.77 -9.18 -7.23
N GLU A 289 12.54 -9.70 -7.24
CA GLU A 289 11.58 -9.52 -8.34
C GLU A 289 11.22 -8.04 -8.54
N LEU A 290 10.98 -7.29 -7.46
CA LEU A 290 10.71 -5.85 -7.50
C LEU A 290 11.84 -5.10 -8.22
N PHE A 291 13.10 -5.36 -7.84
CA PHE A 291 14.26 -4.75 -8.49
C PHE A 291 14.43 -5.20 -9.95
N GLN A 292 14.18 -6.46 -10.27
CA GLN A 292 14.21 -6.96 -11.65
C GLN A 292 13.15 -6.28 -12.53
N LYS A 293 11.93 -6.09 -12.02
CA LYS A 293 10.87 -5.36 -12.72
C LYS A 293 11.24 -3.90 -12.95
N ALA A 294 11.80 -3.23 -11.94
CA ALA A 294 12.27 -1.85 -12.06
C ALA A 294 13.42 -1.72 -13.08
N GLU A 295 14.37 -2.66 -13.09
CA GLU A 295 15.45 -2.73 -14.07
C GLU A 295 14.92 -2.93 -15.49
N ALA A 296 13.96 -3.84 -15.68
CA ALA A 296 13.34 -4.07 -16.99
C ALA A 296 12.62 -2.81 -17.52
N LYS A 297 11.92 -2.07 -16.64
CA LYS A 297 11.29 -0.79 -16.99
C LYS A 297 12.33 0.28 -17.34
N ALA A 298 13.36 0.46 -16.51
CA ALA A 298 14.43 1.41 -16.76
C ALA A 298 15.14 1.16 -18.09
N LYS A 299 15.38 -0.11 -18.44
CA LYS A 299 15.93 -0.53 -19.75
C LYS A 299 14.99 -0.22 -20.90
N LYS A 300 13.69 -0.51 -20.75
CA LYS A 300 12.67 -0.27 -21.78
C LYS A 300 12.55 1.20 -22.12
N ASN A 301 12.54 2.07 -21.13
CA ASN A 301 12.36 3.52 -21.29
C ASN A 301 13.66 4.26 -21.60
N LYS A 302 14.82 3.61 -21.48
CA LYS A 302 16.14 4.21 -21.63
C LYS A 302 16.38 5.42 -20.71
N LYS A 303 15.60 5.54 -19.64
CA LYS A 303 15.70 6.62 -18.64
C LYS A 303 16.12 6.03 -17.30
N GLY A 304 15.24 5.92 -16.36
CA GLY A 304 15.47 5.35 -15.04
C GLY A 304 14.14 5.02 -14.38
N CYS A 305 14.22 4.30 -13.28
CA CYS A 305 13.09 3.97 -12.43
C CYS A 305 13.39 4.39 -11.00
N ILE A 306 12.46 5.10 -10.35
CA ILE A 306 12.51 5.41 -8.92
C ILE A 306 11.61 4.45 -8.18
N LEU A 307 12.19 3.70 -7.25
CA LEU A 307 11.49 2.90 -6.26
C LEU A 307 11.37 3.69 -4.96
N LEU A 308 10.17 4.13 -4.66
CA LEU A 308 9.85 4.72 -3.36
C LEU A 308 9.46 3.61 -2.40
N ILE A 309 10.18 3.50 -1.31
CA ILE A 309 9.87 2.58 -0.21
C ILE A 309 9.37 3.42 0.95
N ASP A 310 8.06 3.44 1.13
CA ASP A 310 7.44 4.15 2.25
C ASP A 310 7.55 3.33 3.55
N GLU A 311 7.67 3.99 4.69
CA GLU A 311 7.90 3.33 5.99
C GLU A 311 9.11 2.38 5.98
N PHE A 312 10.23 2.86 5.44
CA PHE A 312 11.45 2.07 5.23
C PHE A 312 12.00 1.43 6.51
N ASP A 313 11.77 2.04 7.67
CA ASP A 313 12.12 1.51 8.99
C ASP A 313 11.38 0.20 9.34
N ALA A 314 10.21 -0.05 8.75
CA ALA A 314 9.51 -1.32 8.95
C ALA A 314 10.14 -2.48 8.16
N LEU A 315 10.80 -2.19 7.02
CA LEU A 315 11.44 -3.19 6.16
C LEU A 315 12.93 -3.40 6.49
N CYS A 316 13.61 -2.35 6.89
CA CYS A 316 15.05 -2.33 7.14
C CYS A 316 15.38 -1.95 8.59
N GLY A 317 14.58 -2.43 9.56
CA GLY A 317 14.77 -2.16 10.98
C GLY A 317 16.08 -2.71 11.54
N ALA A 318 16.63 -2.00 12.56
CA ALA A 318 17.80 -2.44 13.27
C ALA A 318 17.59 -3.83 13.92
N ARG A 319 18.62 -4.66 13.86
CA ARG A 319 18.59 -6.03 14.39
C ARG A 319 18.57 -5.98 15.91
N ASP A 320 17.43 -6.23 16.53
CA ASP A 320 17.37 -6.46 17.96
C ASP A 320 17.99 -7.82 18.29
N ALA A 321 18.67 -7.94 19.43
CA ALA A 321 19.35 -9.15 19.89
C ALA A 321 18.43 -10.38 20.07
N LYS A 322 17.12 -10.22 19.85
CA LYS A 322 16.08 -11.25 19.86
C LYS A 322 15.31 -11.34 18.54
N GLY A 323 15.82 -10.73 17.44
CA GLY A 323 15.16 -10.68 16.14
C GLY A 323 15.10 -12.05 15.47
N ASN A 324 13.99 -12.30 14.77
CA ASN A 324 13.78 -13.49 13.95
C ASN A 324 14.85 -13.58 12.85
N GLU A 325 15.43 -14.75 12.63
CA GLU A 325 16.40 -15.03 11.55
C GLU A 325 15.89 -14.56 10.18
N HIS A 326 14.59 -14.64 9.92
CA HIS A 326 13.95 -14.18 8.68
C HIS A 326 14.11 -12.68 8.41
N GLN A 327 14.06 -11.83 9.43
CA GLN A 327 14.25 -10.37 9.26
C GLN A 327 15.70 -10.03 8.90
N ALA A 328 16.66 -10.79 9.40
CA ALA A 328 18.07 -10.62 9.05
C ALA A 328 18.35 -10.95 7.58
N ASP A 329 17.68 -11.97 7.05
CA ASP A 329 17.79 -12.40 5.66
C ASP A 329 17.16 -11.40 4.69
N GLU A 330 16.03 -10.80 5.07
CA GLU A 330 15.39 -9.74 4.29
C GLU A 330 16.27 -8.49 4.18
N VAL A 331 16.79 -8.04 5.33
CA VAL A 331 17.73 -6.90 5.35
C VAL A 331 18.96 -7.21 4.50
N ALA A 332 19.47 -8.45 4.51
CA ALA A 332 20.61 -8.85 3.68
C ALA A 332 20.29 -8.75 2.18
N GLU A 333 19.08 -9.14 1.75
CA GLU A 333 18.66 -8.99 0.35
C GLU A 333 18.53 -7.51 -0.05
N TRP A 334 17.89 -6.67 0.80
CA TRP A 334 17.87 -5.21 0.58
C TRP A 334 19.27 -4.64 0.41
N LEU A 335 20.22 -5.04 1.26
CA LEU A 335 21.60 -4.59 1.19
C LEU A 335 22.28 -5.00 -0.13
N THR A 336 21.97 -6.19 -0.62
CA THR A 336 22.48 -6.70 -1.90
C THR A 336 21.93 -5.89 -3.07
N GLN A 337 20.62 -5.68 -3.12
CA GLN A 337 19.98 -4.94 -4.20
C GLN A 337 20.40 -3.46 -4.22
N LEU A 338 20.52 -2.83 -3.05
CA LEU A 338 20.94 -1.42 -2.93
C LEU A 338 22.37 -1.17 -3.45
N ASN A 339 23.27 -2.16 -3.39
CA ASN A 339 24.63 -2.01 -3.92
C ASN A 339 24.65 -1.85 -5.45
N ASP A 340 23.75 -2.56 -6.16
CA ASP A 340 23.83 -2.70 -7.62
C ASP A 340 22.78 -1.89 -8.38
N CYS A 341 21.75 -1.40 -7.70
CA CYS A 341 20.57 -0.80 -8.35
C CYS A 341 20.90 0.46 -9.17
N VAL A 342 21.80 1.31 -8.68
CA VAL A 342 22.18 2.57 -9.34
C VAL A 342 22.82 2.32 -10.70
N GLU A 343 23.70 1.33 -10.81
CA GLU A 343 24.32 0.93 -12.09
C GLU A 343 23.27 0.44 -13.11
N LYS A 344 22.17 -0.13 -12.62
CA LYS A 344 21.04 -0.61 -13.40
C LYS A 344 20.01 0.49 -13.73
N ASN A 345 20.29 1.74 -13.38
CA ASN A 345 19.38 2.88 -13.49
C ASN A 345 18.09 2.73 -12.66
N VAL A 346 18.18 2.03 -11.55
CA VAL A 346 17.14 1.94 -10.54
C VAL A 346 17.59 2.71 -9.31
N PHE A 347 16.77 3.64 -8.84
CA PHE A 347 17.09 4.53 -7.73
C PHE A 347 16.10 4.33 -6.60
N VAL A 348 16.61 4.07 -5.42
CA VAL A 348 15.77 3.85 -4.24
C VAL A 348 15.65 5.13 -3.43
N ILE A 349 14.42 5.48 -3.10
CA ILE A 349 14.11 6.55 -2.16
C ILE A 349 13.35 5.93 -0.99
N GLY A 350 13.98 5.89 0.18
CA GLY A 350 13.30 5.50 1.42
C GLY A 350 12.61 6.71 2.06
N THR A 351 11.45 6.50 2.68
CA THR A 351 10.85 7.47 3.59
C THR A 351 10.68 6.86 4.95
N THR A 352 10.90 7.61 6.01
CA THR A 352 10.71 7.14 7.39
C THR A 352 10.32 8.27 8.33
N ASN A 353 9.54 7.91 9.33
CA ASN A 353 9.30 8.75 10.51
C ASN A 353 10.24 8.38 11.67
N CYS A 354 10.99 7.26 11.59
CA CYS A 354 11.80 6.73 12.67
C CYS A 354 13.19 6.32 12.18
N ILE A 355 14.04 7.30 11.83
CA ILE A 355 15.39 7.04 11.32
C ILE A 355 16.27 6.23 12.29
N ASP A 356 16.03 6.36 13.61
CA ASP A 356 16.75 5.61 14.63
C ASP A 356 16.53 4.10 14.56
N ARG A 357 15.44 3.66 13.94
CA ARG A 357 15.09 2.25 13.80
C ARG A 357 15.73 1.58 12.60
N ILE A 358 16.31 2.35 11.67
CA ILE A 358 16.91 1.79 10.46
C ILE A 358 18.26 1.16 10.78
N ASP A 359 18.53 -0.03 10.21
CA ASP A 359 19.83 -0.68 10.31
C ASP A 359 20.93 0.21 9.71
N ARG A 360 21.96 0.48 10.51
CA ARG A 360 23.08 1.33 10.10
C ARG A 360 23.84 0.81 8.87
N ALA A 361 23.75 -0.48 8.57
CA ALA A 361 24.34 -1.04 7.37
C ALA A 361 23.68 -0.53 6.10
N VAL A 362 22.39 -0.16 6.15
CA VAL A 362 21.62 0.36 5.02
C VAL A 362 22.04 1.80 4.67
N ILE A 363 22.31 2.62 5.70
CA ILE A 363 22.66 4.04 5.56
C ILE A 363 24.18 4.28 5.46
N ARG A 364 24.93 3.27 4.96
CA ARG A 364 26.37 3.40 4.66
C ARG A 364 26.60 3.87 3.24
N HIS A 365 27.76 4.51 3.02
CA HIS A 365 28.21 4.90 1.68
C HIS A 365 28.20 3.72 0.70
N GLY A 366 27.75 4.01 -0.53
CA GLY A 366 27.56 3.01 -1.60
C GLY A 366 26.18 2.34 -1.58
N ARG A 367 25.28 2.70 -0.65
CA ARG A 367 23.90 2.21 -0.55
C ARG A 367 22.89 3.35 -0.52
N ILE A 368 22.70 3.95 0.66
CA ILE A 368 21.95 5.20 0.81
C ILE A 368 22.93 6.29 1.25
N ASP A 369 23.40 7.05 0.27
CA ASP A 369 24.43 8.05 0.50
C ASP A 369 23.87 9.39 0.95
N GLN A 370 22.59 9.65 0.66
CA GLN A 370 21.96 10.93 0.98
C GLN A 370 20.82 10.73 1.97
N ILE A 371 20.96 11.41 3.11
CA ILE A 371 19.93 11.47 4.15
C ILE A 371 19.42 12.90 4.20
N LEU A 372 18.12 13.09 3.93
CA LEU A 372 17.50 14.40 3.78
C LEU A 372 16.39 14.57 4.83
N TYR A 373 16.55 15.60 5.65
CA TYR A 373 15.52 16.02 6.60
C TYR A 373 14.42 16.81 5.89
N VAL A 374 13.17 16.36 6.02
CA VAL A 374 11.98 17.08 5.56
C VAL A 374 11.25 17.61 6.79
N GLY A 375 11.48 18.87 7.10
CA GLY A 375 10.92 19.57 8.25
C GLY A 375 9.49 20.05 8.06
N LEU A 376 9.00 20.78 9.03
CA LEU A 376 7.73 21.51 8.91
C LEU A 376 7.85 22.60 7.84
N PRO A 377 6.75 22.97 7.17
CA PRO A 377 6.73 24.04 6.20
C PRO A 377 7.02 25.39 6.91
N ASP A 378 7.92 26.18 6.34
CA ASP A 378 8.15 27.56 6.76
C ASP A 378 6.99 28.48 6.33
N LEU A 379 7.06 29.76 6.68
CA LEU A 379 5.98 30.72 6.41
C LEU A 379 5.64 30.78 4.93
N ASP A 380 6.66 30.90 4.07
CA ASP A 380 6.48 31.01 2.61
C ASP A 380 5.91 29.71 2.02
N CYS A 381 6.35 28.56 2.52
CA CYS A 381 5.82 27.27 2.14
C CYS A 381 4.34 27.12 2.54
N ARG A 382 3.96 27.54 3.76
CA ARG A 382 2.56 27.48 4.20
C ARG A 382 1.67 28.38 3.34
N LYS A 383 2.13 29.58 3.01
CA LYS A 383 1.43 30.49 2.09
C LYS A 383 1.19 29.82 0.73
N GLN A 384 2.24 29.29 0.11
CA GLN A 384 2.14 28.60 -1.17
C GLN A 384 1.22 27.35 -1.09
N LEU A 385 1.22 26.64 0.03
CA LEU A 385 0.32 25.48 0.24
C LEU A 385 -1.15 25.91 0.23
N PHE A 386 -1.50 27.02 0.91
CA PHE A 386 -2.86 27.57 0.86
C PHE A 386 -3.23 28.00 -0.56
N GLU A 387 -2.33 28.71 -1.27
CA GLU A 387 -2.53 29.12 -2.65
C GLU A 387 -2.79 27.92 -3.58
N ILE A 388 -1.93 26.89 -3.53
CA ILE A 388 -2.07 25.67 -4.33
C ILE A 388 -3.36 24.91 -4.01
N GLU A 389 -3.69 24.78 -2.74
CA GLU A 389 -4.88 24.03 -2.34
C GLU A 389 -6.20 24.76 -2.62
N LEU A 390 -6.20 26.10 -2.49
CA LEU A 390 -7.38 26.91 -2.79
C LEU A 390 -7.59 27.08 -4.29
N SER A 391 -6.50 27.18 -5.10
CA SER A 391 -6.62 27.29 -6.56
C SER A 391 -7.41 26.16 -7.23
N LYS A 392 -7.52 25.02 -6.57
CA LYS A 392 -8.27 23.83 -7.03
C LYS A 392 -9.77 23.92 -6.71
N ARG A 393 -10.25 24.95 -6.00
CA ARG A 393 -11.59 25.04 -5.42
C ARG A 393 -12.21 26.43 -5.63
N PRO A 394 -13.55 26.55 -5.65
CA PRO A 394 -14.19 27.86 -5.64
C PRO A 394 -13.85 28.60 -4.34
N HIS A 395 -13.16 29.75 -4.46
CA HIS A 395 -12.79 30.60 -3.33
C HIS A 395 -12.94 32.08 -3.68
N GLU A 396 -12.98 32.93 -2.66
CA GLU A 396 -12.96 34.40 -2.82
C GLU A 396 -11.52 34.88 -3.09
N ALA A 397 -11.39 35.98 -3.79
CA ALA A 397 -10.07 36.49 -4.22
C ALA A 397 -9.34 37.27 -3.12
N ASP A 398 -10.05 37.70 -2.08
CA ASP A 398 -9.59 38.61 -1.02
C ASP A 398 -9.10 37.88 0.25
N ILE A 399 -8.87 36.58 0.18
CA ILE A 399 -8.34 35.78 1.30
C ILE A 399 -6.88 36.17 1.58
N ASP A 400 -6.59 36.58 2.82
CA ASP A 400 -5.23 36.89 3.25
C ASP A 400 -4.42 35.62 3.53
N MET A 401 -3.65 35.17 2.50
CA MET A 401 -2.78 33.98 2.57
C MET A 401 -1.62 34.17 3.55
N GLU A 402 -1.16 35.42 3.76
CA GLU A 402 -0.08 35.75 4.66
C GLU A 402 -0.52 35.54 6.11
N GLU A 403 -1.70 36.05 6.46
CA GLU A 403 -2.24 35.87 7.81
C GLU A 403 -2.57 34.41 8.11
N LEU A 404 -3.16 33.67 7.12
CA LEU A 404 -3.38 32.23 7.27
C LEU A 404 -2.08 31.48 7.52
N ALA A 405 -1.01 31.81 6.81
CA ALA A 405 0.30 31.21 7.01
C ALA A 405 0.89 31.54 8.40
N GLN A 406 0.64 32.75 8.92
CA GLN A 406 1.12 33.11 10.28
C GLN A 406 0.40 32.35 11.38
N ILE A 407 -0.94 32.24 11.32
CA ILE A 407 -1.73 31.57 12.35
C ILE A 407 -1.60 30.03 12.33
N THR A 408 -1.02 29.47 11.25
CA THR A 408 -0.77 28.03 11.09
C THR A 408 0.69 27.67 11.36
N ASP A 409 1.40 28.43 12.19
CA ASP A 409 2.76 28.06 12.60
C ASP A 409 2.78 26.76 13.40
N GLY A 410 3.70 25.84 13.05
CA GLY A 410 3.80 24.52 13.65
C GLY A 410 2.89 23.44 13.03
N TYR A 411 2.08 23.77 12.02
CA TYR A 411 1.26 22.79 11.30
C TYR A 411 2.05 22.11 10.19
N THR A 412 1.71 20.86 9.90
CA THR A 412 2.29 20.10 8.77
C THR A 412 1.63 20.45 7.45
N SER A 413 2.26 20.09 6.33
CA SER A 413 1.65 20.25 5.00
C SER A 413 0.33 19.47 4.86
N SER A 414 0.23 18.33 5.52
CA SER A 414 -1.00 17.53 5.55
C SER A 414 -2.11 18.21 6.35
N ASP A 415 -1.77 18.88 7.46
CA ASP A 415 -2.74 19.64 8.25
C ASP A 415 -3.35 20.78 7.44
N ILE A 416 -2.52 21.53 6.69
CA ILE A 416 -2.98 22.62 5.83
C ILE A 416 -3.90 22.08 4.73
N SER A 417 -3.51 21.00 4.06
CA SER A 417 -4.35 20.34 3.07
C SER A 417 -5.68 19.85 3.65
N TYR A 418 -5.66 19.32 4.88
CA TYR A 418 -6.86 18.91 5.62
C TYR A 418 -7.77 20.11 5.90
N MET A 419 -7.23 21.19 6.44
CA MET A 419 -7.99 22.40 6.76
C MET A 419 -8.71 22.97 5.54
N VAL A 420 -8.03 23.08 4.40
CA VAL A 420 -8.64 23.57 3.16
C VAL A 420 -9.71 22.59 2.64
N LYS A 421 -9.50 21.28 2.75
CA LYS A 421 -10.51 20.28 2.38
C LYS A 421 -11.74 20.34 3.27
N GLU A 422 -11.58 20.51 4.56
CA GLU A 422 -12.68 20.60 5.51
C GLU A 422 -13.48 21.89 5.30
N THR A 423 -12.80 23.02 5.06
CA THR A 423 -13.44 24.25 4.69
C THR A 423 -14.24 24.11 3.38
N ALA A 424 -13.69 23.41 2.39
CA ALA A 424 -14.41 23.13 1.14
C ALA A 424 -15.65 22.26 1.37
N ARG A 425 -15.61 21.32 2.32
CA ARG A 425 -16.78 20.54 2.72
C ARG A 425 -17.86 21.45 3.33
N ASN A 426 -17.48 22.32 4.25
CA ASN A 426 -18.41 23.27 4.87
C ASN A 426 -19.06 24.21 3.82
N ALA A 427 -18.27 24.71 2.85
CA ALA A 427 -18.78 25.52 1.75
C ALA A 427 -19.74 24.73 0.83
N PHE A 428 -19.43 23.46 0.58
CA PHE A 428 -20.32 22.56 -0.17
C PHE A 428 -21.63 22.31 0.57
N GLU A 429 -21.61 22.02 1.86
CA GLU A 429 -22.82 21.85 2.68
C GLU A 429 -23.66 23.12 2.71
N ALA A 430 -23.04 24.29 2.84
CA ALA A 430 -23.73 25.57 2.74
C ALA A 430 -24.38 25.77 1.36
N SER A 431 -23.71 25.35 0.28
CA SER A 431 -24.24 25.42 -1.09
C SER A 431 -25.50 24.56 -1.27
N LEU A 432 -25.59 23.41 -0.60
CA LEU A 432 -26.79 22.54 -0.66
C LEU A 432 -28.02 23.16 0.01
N LEU A 433 -27.81 24.08 0.96
CA LEU A 433 -28.87 24.77 1.67
C LEU A 433 -29.39 26.03 0.91
N MET A 434 -28.67 26.45 -0.14
CA MET A 434 -29.06 27.63 -0.94
C MET A 434 -30.10 27.26 -2.00
N GLU A 435 -31.11 28.08 -2.17
CA GLU A 435 -32.08 27.94 -3.26
C GLU A 435 -31.40 28.11 -4.61
N GLY A 436 -31.63 27.20 -5.55
CA GLY A 436 -31.12 27.27 -6.92
C GLY A 436 -29.71 26.74 -7.14
N ASN A 437 -29.15 25.90 -6.23
CA ASN A 437 -27.81 25.30 -6.36
C ASN A 437 -26.69 26.32 -6.57
N SER A 438 -26.74 27.50 -5.95
CA SER A 438 -25.69 28.48 -6.02
C SER A 438 -24.44 28.01 -5.25
N VAL A 439 -23.28 28.12 -5.90
CA VAL A 439 -21.99 27.71 -5.30
C VAL A 439 -21.54 28.74 -4.26
N VAL A 440 -21.48 28.33 -3.00
CA VAL A 440 -20.86 29.13 -1.94
C VAL A 440 -19.35 29.01 -2.07
N LYS A 441 -18.65 30.12 -2.22
CA LYS A 441 -17.21 30.16 -2.29
C LYS A 441 -16.59 30.06 -0.90
N ILE A 442 -15.43 29.43 -0.82
CA ILE A 442 -14.61 29.44 0.39
C ILE A 442 -14.20 30.89 0.67
N ASN A 443 -14.46 31.37 1.87
CA ASN A 443 -14.02 32.69 2.34
C ASN A 443 -13.08 32.57 3.54
N GLU A 444 -12.46 33.70 3.90
CA GLU A 444 -11.49 33.74 4.97
C GLU A 444 -12.04 33.36 6.34
N SER A 445 -13.28 33.77 6.65
CA SER A 445 -13.94 33.42 7.93
C SER A 445 -14.07 31.90 8.10
N MET A 446 -14.52 31.20 7.06
CA MET A 446 -14.64 29.74 7.08
C MET A 446 -13.30 29.06 7.33
N LEU A 447 -12.21 29.54 6.67
CA LEU A 447 -10.86 29.03 6.88
C LEU A 447 -10.38 29.25 8.32
N ARG A 448 -10.57 30.46 8.85
CA ARG A 448 -10.18 30.78 10.24
C ARG A 448 -10.92 29.91 11.27
N ASP A 449 -12.18 29.63 11.07
CA ASP A 449 -12.95 28.78 11.94
C ASP A 449 -12.44 27.34 11.96
N VAL A 450 -12.08 26.79 10.79
CA VAL A 450 -11.48 25.46 10.69
C VAL A 450 -10.08 25.45 11.29
N VAL A 451 -9.25 26.50 11.05
CA VAL A 451 -7.91 26.61 11.67
C VAL A 451 -8.02 26.62 13.19
N LYS A 452 -8.97 27.38 13.79
CA LYS A 452 -9.18 27.40 15.24
C LYS A 452 -9.62 26.04 15.80
N ALA A 453 -10.40 25.28 15.03
CA ALA A 453 -10.90 23.97 15.43
C ALA A 453 -9.84 22.85 15.28
N THR A 454 -8.84 23.04 14.43
CA THR A 454 -7.82 22.03 14.11
C THR A 454 -6.62 22.22 15.01
N LYS A 455 -6.08 21.11 15.55
CA LYS A 455 -4.81 21.13 16.31
C LYS A 455 -3.68 20.62 15.42
N PRO A 456 -2.44 21.11 15.58
CA PRO A 456 -1.28 20.55 14.91
C PRO A 456 -1.15 19.05 15.17
N SER A 457 -0.90 18.26 14.12
CA SER A 457 -0.76 16.81 14.23
C SER A 457 0.57 16.37 14.86
N VAL A 458 1.54 17.29 14.94
CA VAL A 458 2.88 17.04 15.50
C VAL A 458 3.13 18.02 16.65
N THR A 459 3.67 17.52 17.75
CA THR A 459 4.02 18.35 18.91
C THR A 459 5.36 19.05 18.73
N ARG A 460 5.57 20.17 19.41
CA ARG A 460 6.86 20.89 19.38
C ARG A 460 8.03 20.04 19.85
N ASP A 461 7.81 19.17 20.83
CA ASP A 461 8.86 18.29 21.35
C ASP A 461 9.30 17.25 20.29
N GLU A 462 8.36 16.73 19.53
CA GLU A 462 8.65 15.83 18.40
C GLU A 462 9.45 16.57 17.30
N VAL A 463 9.07 17.80 16.96
CA VAL A 463 9.82 18.63 16.01
C VAL A 463 11.25 18.83 16.47
N HIS A 464 11.44 19.24 17.71
CA HIS A 464 12.78 19.42 18.29
C HIS A 464 13.62 18.13 18.34
N LYS A 465 12.97 16.96 18.48
CA LYS A 465 13.65 15.67 18.37
C LYS A 465 14.24 15.49 16.97
N TYR A 466 13.46 15.73 15.91
CA TYR A 466 13.93 15.61 14.52
C TYR A 466 15.02 16.64 14.20
N GLU A 467 14.91 17.86 14.68
CA GLU A 467 15.93 18.91 14.49
C GLU A 467 17.26 18.53 15.14
N ARG A 468 17.23 17.99 16.35
CA ARG A 468 18.44 17.46 17.02
C ARG A 468 19.09 16.34 16.22
N MET A 469 18.30 15.41 15.70
CA MET A 469 18.79 14.35 14.83
C MET A 469 19.44 14.91 13.56
N ARG A 470 18.81 15.90 12.92
CA ARG A 470 19.39 16.60 11.76
C ARG A 470 20.78 17.16 12.10
N ASP A 471 20.89 17.86 13.20
CA ASP A 471 22.15 18.50 13.61
C ASP A 471 23.24 17.48 13.94
N GLU A 472 22.88 16.33 14.51
CA GLU A 472 23.81 15.22 14.71
C GLU A 472 24.30 14.60 13.40
N PHE A 473 23.42 14.39 12.43
CA PHE A 473 23.82 13.89 11.11
C PHE A 473 24.75 14.87 10.38
N VAL A 474 24.45 16.15 10.42
CA VAL A 474 25.31 17.20 9.84
C VAL A 474 26.69 17.23 10.52
N LYS A 475 26.75 17.11 11.84
CA LYS A 475 28.03 17.05 12.58
C LYS A 475 28.86 15.84 12.20
N ARG A 476 28.23 14.65 12.08
CA ARG A 476 28.93 13.42 11.65
C ARG A 476 29.47 13.54 10.23
N SER A 477 28.67 14.01 9.28
CA SER A 477 29.13 14.19 7.90
C SER A 477 30.27 15.18 7.75
N ASN A 478 30.35 16.19 8.61
CA ASN A 478 31.47 17.14 8.64
C ASN A 478 32.70 16.62 9.38
N ALA A 479 32.53 15.73 10.35
CA ALA A 479 33.63 15.09 11.09
C ALA A 479 34.34 13.99 10.28
N GLU A 480 33.64 13.34 9.36
CA GLU A 480 34.18 12.31 8.49
C GLU A 480 34.91 12.84 7.23
N ARG A 481 34.95 14.16 6.99
CA ARG A 481 35.81 14.76 6.00
C ARG A 481 37.25 14.73 6.54
N PRO A 482 38.13 13.85 6.01
CA PRO A 482 39.52 13.87 6.44
C PRO A 482 40.08 15.28 6.11
N ARG A 483 40.64 15.95 7.11
CA ARG A 483 41.50 17.10 6.87
C ARG A 483 42.72 16.54 6.11
N ILE A 484 42.70 16.64 4.80
CA ILE A 484 43.90 16.40 3.98
C ILE A 484 44.86 17.51 4.35
N GLY A 485 45.63 17.29 5.40
CA GLY A 485 46.78 18.11 5.73
C GLY A 485 47.90 17.63 4.82
N PHE A 486 48.24 18.42 3.82
CA PHE A 486 49.56 18.30 3.20
C PHE A 486 50.57 18.63 4.30
N VAL A 487 51.28 17.64 4.77
CA VAL A 487 52.53 17.85 5.51
C VAL A 487 53.57 18.22 4.47
N ALA A 488 54.04 19.48 4.55
CA ALA A 488 55.12 19.97 3.73
C ALA A 488 56.49 19.29 4.06
#